data_52599dbe1109cc828da2dcfe4d8b99de
#
_entry.id   52599dbe1109cc828da2dcfe4d8b99de
#
_cell.length_a   1.000
_cell.length_b   1.000
_cell.length_c   1.000
_cell.angle_alpha   90.00
_cell.angle_beta   90.00
_cell.angle_gamma   90.00
#
_symmetry.space_group_name_H-M   'P 1'
#
loop_
_entity.id
_entity.type
_entity.pdbx_description
1 polymer ?
#
loop_
_entity_poly.entity_id
_entity_poly.type
_entity_poly.pdbx_seq_one_letter_code
_entity_poly.pdbx_strand_id
1 'polypeptide(L)'
;MSTLKVLVPLDGSEKSLHSLNWLKKFYIKEDLEITLVNVIELFYNKEMFVAESEIQFVENQSKQVLDAAEKELGGYTVNKLSIWGSPSDEILKEAKEGNYDMIVMTKSSVKGISRIIGSVTTKVVRNSEVAVIVVPE
;
A
#
# COMPACT_ATOMS: atom_id res chain seq x y z
N MET A 1 21.40 16.00 2.85
CA MET A 1 19.95 16.12 2.62
C MET A 1 19.24 14.92 3.17
N SER A 2 18.12 15.12 3.82
CA SER A 2 17.36 14.04 4.42
C SER A 2 16.60 13.26 3.34
N THR A 3 16.58 11.93 3.48
CA THR A 3 15.81 11.03 2.63
C THR A 3 14.32 11.14 2.99
N LEU A 4 13.45 11.19 1.98
CA LEU A 4 12.01 11.14 2.20
C LEU A 4 11.58 9.72 2.51
N LYS A 5 10.81 9.57 3.56
CA LYS A 5 10.25 8.27 3.96
C LYS A 5 8.81 8.15 3.45
N VAL A 6 8.60 7.22 2.53
CA VAL A 6 7.35 7.10 1.78
C VAL A 6 6.66 5.78 2.07
N LEU A 7 5.37 5.84 2.37
CA LEU A 7 4.53 4.66 2.54
C LEU A 7 3.70 4.44 1.27
N VAL A 8 3.79 3.24 0.69
CA VAL A 8 3.07 2.89 -0.53
C VAL A 8 2.17 1.69 -0.28
N PRO A 9 0.86 1.90 -0.09
CA PRO A 9 -0.10 0.80 0.01
C PRO A 9 -0.31 0.13 -1.34
N LEU A 10 -0.36 -1.19 -1.33
CA LEU A 10 -0.61 -2.02 -2.50
C LEU A 10 -1.75 -2.99 -2.19
N ASP A 11 -2.71 -3.10 -3.09
CA ASP A 11 -3.87 -3.99 -2.92
C ASP A 11 -3.78 -5.29 -3.74
N GLY A 12 -2.67 -5.49 -4.44
CA GLY A 12 -2.46 -6.66 -5.28
C GLY A 12 -2.89 -6.48 -6.73
N SER A 13 -3.55 -5.38 -7.07
CA SER A 13 -3.91 -5.07 -8.46
C SER A 13 -2.70 -4.51 -9.22
N GLU A 14 -2.70 -4.67 -10.55
CA GLU A 14 -1.67 -4.06 -11.40
C GLU A 14 -1.73 -2.53 -11.32
N LYS A 15 -2.92 -1.97 -11.16
CA LYS A 15 -3.12 -0.53 -11.06
C LYS A 15 -2.41 0.06 -9.83
N SER A 16 -2.34 -0.68 -8.74
CA SER A 16 -1.64 -0.20 -7.54
C SER A 16 -0.14 0.03 -7.78
N LEU A 17 0.43 -0.58 -8.81
CA LEU A 17 1.83 -0.38 -9.20
C LEU A 17 2.09 0.97 -9.86
N HIS A 18 1.05 1.68 -10.30
CA HIS A 18 1.21 3.01 -10.93
C HIS A 18 1.87 4.02 -9.97
N SER A 19 1.65 3.89 -8.68
CA SER A 19 2.32 4.73 -7.68
C SER A 19 3.83 4.55 -7.70
N LEU A 20 4.30 3.34 -7.97
CA LEU A 20 5.75 3.04 -8.07
C LEU A 20 6.35 3.71 -9.31
N ASN A 21 5.66 3.65 -10.44
CA ASN A 21 6.09 4.31 -11.67
C ASN A 21 6.16 5.82 -11.49
N TRP A 22 5.17 6.40 -10.78
CA TRP A 22 5.17 7.81 -10.45
C TRP A 22 6.38 8.20 -9.60
N LEU A 23 6.71 7.41 -8.57
CA LEU A 23 7.88 7.66 -7.72
C LEU A 23 9.18 7.58 -8.53
N LYS A 24 9.34 6.58 -9.39
CA LYS A 24 10.53 6.44 -10.23
C LYS A 24 10.70 7.60 -11.20
N LYS A 25 9.60 8.20 -11.64
CA LYS A 25 9.62 9.32 -12.58
C LYS A 25 10.09 10.61 -11.91
N PHE A 26 9.73 10.85 -10.66
CA PHE A 26 9.94 12.13 -10.01
C PHE A 26 11.06 12.16 -8.97
N TYR A 27 11.55 10.99 -8.53
CA TYR A 27 12.57 10.90 -7.49
C TYR A 27 13.68 9.95 -7.87
N ILE A 28 14.92 10.33 -7.51
CA ILE A 28 16.07 9.44 -7.64
C ILE A 28 16.19 8.52 -6.42
N LYS A 29 16.94 7.43 -6.60
CA LYS A 29 17.05 6.36 -5.58
C LYS A 29 17.55 6.85 -4.23
N GLU A 30 18.47 7.80 -4.25
CA GLU A 30 19.12 8.33 -3.06
C GLU A 30 18.20 9.21 -2.22
N ASP A 31 17.10 9.69 -2.80
CA ASP A 31 16.18 10.61 -2.13
C ASP A 31 15.02 9.92 -1.43
N LEU A 32 14.84 8.61 -1.63
CA LEU A 32 13.69 7.88 -1.10
C LEU A 32 14.06 6.66 -0.25
N GLU A 33 13.32 6.50 0.82
CA GLU A 33 13.18 5.23 1.55
C GLU A 33 11.71 4.82 1.43
N ILE A 34 11.46 3.72 0.73
CA ILE A 34 10.10 3.28 0.39
C ILE A 34 9.70 2.10 1.27
N THR A 35 8.54 2.20 1.91
CA THR A 35 7.92 1.06 2.58
C THR A 35 6.66 0.67 1.81
N LEU A 36 6.66 -0.56 1.30
CA LEU A 36 5.51 -1.15 0.64
C LEU A 36 4.66 -1.86 1.69
N VAL A 37 3.37 -1.59 1.71
CA VAL A 37 2.46 -2.24 2.66
C VAL A 37 1.30 -2.89 1.93
N ASN A 38 1.03 -4.14 2.28
CA ASN A 38 -0.18 -4.84 1.87
C ASN A 38 -0.95 -5.23 3.12
N VAL A 39 -2.21 -4.80 3.20
CA VAL A 39 -3.07 -5.11 4.34
C VAL A 39 -3.93 -6.31 3.99
N ILE A 40 -3.84 -7.34 4.82
CA ILE A 40 -4.61 -8.57 4.66
C ILE A 40 -5.90 -8.43 5.44
N GLU A 41 -7.03 -8.46 4.73
CA GLU A 41 -8.34 -8.42 5.35
C GLU A 41 -8.80 -9.82 5.74
N LEU A 42 -9.22 -9.96 6.99
CA LEU A 42 -9.95 -11.14 7.43
C LEU A 42 -11.44 -10.85 7.37
N PHE A 43 -12.13 -11.54 6.48
CA PHE A 43 -13.58 -11.55 6.49
C PHE A 43 -14.03 -12.56 7.54
N TYR A 44 -14.41 -12.06 8.73
CA TYR A 44 -14.97 -12.90 9.76
C TYR A 44 -16.42 -13.25 9.44
N ASN A 45 -16.62 -14.53 9.13
CA ASN A 45 -17.91 -15.13 9.37
C ASN A 45 -17.81 -15.85 10.72
N LYS A 46 -18.64 -15.51 11.71
CA LYS A 46 -18.61 -16.04 13.06
C LYS A 46 -18.77 -17.58 13.14
N GLU A 47 -19.15 -18.21 12.05
CA GLU A 47 -19.40 -19.66 11.94
C GLU A 47 -18.26 -20.42 11.26
N MET A 48 -17.21 -19.74 10.79
CA MET A 48 -16.11 -20.39 10.07
C MET A 48 -14.80 -20.32 10.83
N PHE A 49 -14.25 -21.49 11.11
CA PHE A 49 -12.86 -21.60 11.51
C PHE A 49 -11.98 -21.35 10.27
N VAL A 50 -11.09 -20.37 10.34
CA VAL A 50 -10.08 -20.19 9.31
C VAL A 50 -9.00 -21.23 9.55
N ALA A 51 -8.86 -22.16 8.63
CA ALA A 51 -7.83 -23.18 8.72
C ALA A 51 -6.44 -22.56 8.61
N GLU A 52 -5.46 -23.10 9.32
CA GLU A 52 -4.07 -22.62 9.26
C GLU A 52 -3.53 -22.58 7.84
N SER A 53 -3.92 -23.54 6.98
CA SER A 53 -3.56 -23.57 5.57
C SER A 53 -4.08 -22.35 4.80
N GLU A 54 -5.27 -21.85 5.14
CA GLU A 54 -5.84 -20.65 4.52
C GLU A 54 -5.09 -19.39 4.96
N ILE A 55 -4.68 -19.34 6.22
CA ILE A 55 -3.88 -18.25 6.75
C ILE A 55 -2.54 -18.19 6.00
N GLN A 56 -1.86 -19.32 5.85
CA GLN A 56 -0.61 -19.39 5.11
C GLN A 56 -0.78 -18.99 3.65
N PHE A 57 -1.88 -19.37 3.04
CA PHE A 57 -2.18 -19.01 1.64
C PHE A 57 -2.28 -17.50 1.45
N VAL A 58 -3.06 -16.82 2.30
CA VAL A 58 -3.22 -15.36 2.17
C VAL A 58 -1.95 -14.60 2.56
N GLU A 59 -1.19 -15.10 3.52
CA GLU A 59 0.11 -14.52 3.87
C GLU A 59 1.10 -14.65 2.71
N ASN A 60 1.12 -15.79 2.04
CA ASN A 60 1.96 -16.01 0.86
C ASN A 60 1.54 -15.12 -0.30
N GLN A 61 0.24 -14.91 -0.51
CA GLN A 61 -0.24 -13.97 -1.52
C GLN A 61 0.24 -12.55 -1.23
N SER A 62 0.14 -12.11 0.01
CA SER A 62 0.62 -10.80 0.43
C SER A 62 2.11 -10.64 0.15
N LYS A 63 2.90 -11.65 0.50
CA LYS A 63 4.33 -11.65 0.22
C LYS A 63 4.62 -11.55 -1.28
N GLN A 64 3.88 -12.27 -2.12
CA GLN A 64 4.05 -12.22 -3.57
C GLN A 64 3.75 -10.82 -4.13
N VAL A 65 2.71 -10.15 -3.61
CA VAL A 65 2.38 -8.78 -4.00
C VAL A 65 3.55 -7.85 -3.69
N LEU A 66 4.10 -7.95 -2.49
CA LEU A 66 5.21 -7.09 -2.05
C LEU A 66 6.50 -7.40 -2.80
N ASP A 67 6.81 -8.66 -3.03
CA ASP A 67 8.02 -9.07 -3.76
C ASP A 67 7.97 -8.62 -5.22
N ALA A 68 6.81 -8.71 -5.86
CA ALA A 68 6.62 -8.24 -7.24
C ALA A 68 6.83 -6.73 -7.35
N ALA A 69 6.29 -5.98 -6.38
CA ALA A 69 6.47 -4.54 -6.33
C ALA A 69 7.93 -4.15 -6.07
N GLU A 70 8.61 -4.86 -5.19
CA GLU A 70 10.03 -4.63 -4.92
C GLU A 70 10.88 -4.76 -6.18
N LYS A 71 10.56 -5.72 -7.05
CA LYS A 71 11.26 -5.91 -8.32
C LYS A 71 11.16 -4.69 -9.23
N GLU A 72 10.03 -3.97 -9.17
CA GLU A 72 9.84 -2.74 -9.95
C GLU A 72 10.71 -1.58 -9.43
N LEU A 73 11.26 -1.70 -8.23
CA LEU A 73 12.01 -0.66 -7.54
C LEU A 73 13.49 -1.02 -7.39
N GLY A 74 14.08 -1.64 -8.41
CA GLY A 74 15.49 -2.02 -8.38
C GLY A 74 16.41 -0.83 -8.08
N GLY A 75 17.22 -0.97 -7.02
CA GLY A 75 18.16 0.05 -6.57
C GLY A 75 17.62 1.05 -5.56
N TYR A 76 16.30 1.11 -5.36
CA TYR A 76 15.71 1.90 -4.26
C TYR A 76 15.82 1.14 -2.94
N THR A 77 15.86 1.88 -1.84
CA THR A 77 15.75 1.29 -0.50
C THR A 77 14.30 0.94 -0.25
N VAL A 78 14.00 -0.35 -0.10
CA VAL A 78 12.63 -0.85 0.02
C VAL A 78 12.47 -1.71 1.26
N ASN A 79 11.45 -1.39 2.05
CA ASN A 79 10.97 -2.22 3.16
C ASN A 79 9.59 -2.78 2.78
N LYS A 80 9.26 -3.97 3.28
CA LYS A 80 8.00 -4.64 2.97
C LYS A 80 7.26 -4.98 4.25
N LEU A 81 5.97 -4.63 4.31
CA LEU A 81 5.10 -4.91 5.46
C LEU A 81 3.83 -5.62 5.01
N SER A 82 3.55 -6.77 5.61
CA SER A 82 2.24 -7.43 5.56
C SER A 82 1.56 -7.21 6.89
N ILE A 83 0.38 -6.62 6.88
CA ILE A 83 -0.35 -6.27 8.10
C ILE A 83 -1.76 -6.84 8.01
N TRP A 84 -2.23 -7.49 9.07
CA TRP A 84 -3.61 -7.95 9.18
C TRP A 84 -4.48 -6.83 9.73
N GLY A 85 -5.63 -6.60 9.11
CA GLY A 85 -6.61 -5.64 9.61
C GLY A 85 -7.46 -5.00 8.53
N SER A 86 -7.97 -3.81 8.83
CA SER A 86 -8.74 -3.01 7.88
C SER A 86 -7.79 -2.09 7.12
N PRO A 87 -7.81 -2.11 5.76
CA PRO A 87 -6.81 -1.39 4.98
C PRO A 87 -6.64 0.07 5.35
N SER A 88 -7.70 0.86 5.35
CA SER A 88 -7.57 2.29 5.64
C SER A 88 -7.06 2.57 7.05
N ASP A 89 -7.53 1.81 8.04
CA ASP A 89 -7.14 2.01 9.43
C ASP A 89 -5.66 1.65 9.64
N GLU A 90 -5.22 0.55 9.06
CA GLU A 90 -3.82 0.10 9.20
C GLU A 90 -2.85 1.00 8.45
N ILE A 91 -3.24 1.49 7.27
CA ILE A 91 -2.42 2.45 6.51
C ILE A 91 -2.24 3.74 7.31
N LEU A 92 -3.33 4.28 7.87
CA LEU A 92 -3.28 5.50 8.67
C LEU A 92 -2.45 5.32 9.93
N LYS A 93 -2.60 4.19 10.60
CA LYS A 93 -1.82 3.87 11.80
C LYS A 93 -0.33 3.76 11.49
N GLU A 94 0.04 3.04 10.44
CA GLU A 94 1.43 2.88 10.04
C GLU A 94 2.05 4.23 9.65
N ALA A 95 1.32 5.05 8.89
CA ALA A 95 1.79 6.35 8.45
C ALA A 95 2.16 7.25 9.64
N LYS A 96 1.34 7.21 10.68
CA LYS A 96 1.56 8.01 11.89
C LYS A 96 2.68 7.43 12.75
N GLU A 97 2.59 6.14 13.09
CA GLU A 97 3.55 5.50 14.02
C GLU A 97 4.94 5.36 13.40
N GLY A 98 5.02 5.16 12.08
CA GLY A 98 6.28 4.99 11.38
C GLY A 98 6.98 6.29 10.99
N ASN A 99 6.41 7.44 11.31
CA ASN A 99 6.97 8.76 10.99
C ASN A 99 7.27 8.94 9.50
N TYR A 100 6.31 8.58 8.65
CA TYR A 100 6.45 8.78 7.21
C TYR A 100 6.23 10.24 6.82
N ASP A 101 6.91 10.66 5.75
CA ASP A 101 6.75 12.01 5.22
C ASP A 101 5.52 12.11 4.33
N MET A 102 5.18 11.02 3.64
CA MET A 102 4.01 10.99 2.76
C MET A 102 3.54 9.57 2.49
N ILE A 103 2.28 9.48 2.09
CA ILE A 103 1.66 8.27 1.53
C ILE A 103 1.49 8.50 0.04
N VAL A 104 1.90 7.54 -0.78
CA VAL A 104 1.66 7.59 -2.22
C VAL A 104 0.84 6.36 -2.60
N MET A 105 -0.35 6.59 -3.14
CA MET A 105 -1.24 5.51 -3.52
C MET A 105 -1.88 5.79 -4.87
N THR A 106 -2.21 4.73 -5.58
CA THR A 106 -2.90 4.84 -6.86
C THR A 106 -4.40 4.96 -6.59
N LYS A 107 -5.04 5.82 -7.36
CA LYS A 107 -6.49 5.95 -7.34
C LYS A 107 -7.12 4.58 -7.60
N SER A 108 -7.79 4.04 -6.61
CA SER A 108 -8.56 2.81 -6.81
C SER A 108 -9.93 3.20 -7.37
N SER A 109 -10.26 2.69 -8.55
CA SER A 109 -11.56 2.91 -9.14
C SER A 109 -12.41 1.65 -9.00
N VAL A 110 -13.71 1.87 -8.80
CA VAL A 110 -14.67 0.79 -8.96
C VAL A 110 -14.65 0.40 -10.45
N LYS A 111 -14.58 -0.90 -10.72
CA LYS A 111 -14.46 -1.46 -12.06
C LYS A 111 -15.46 -0.80 -13.04
N GLY A 112 -14.92 -0.14 -14.07
CA GLY A 112 -15.71 0.55 -15.09
C GLY A 112 -16.11 1.99 -14.78
N ILE A 113 -15.77 2.54 -13.60
CA ILE A 113 -16.11 3.91 -13.23
C ILE A 113 -14.86 4.66 -12.80
N SER A 114 -14.21 5.33 -13.76
CA SER A 114 -12.94 6.02 -13.57
C SER A 114 -13.04 7.31 -12.71
N ARG A 115 -14.25 7.77 -12.40
CA ARG A 115 -14.46 9.01 -11.64
C ARG A 115 -14.59 8.79 -10.13
N ILE A 116 -14.73 7.55 -9.71
CA ILE A 116 -14.92 7.24 -8.28
C ILE A 116 -13.58 6.89 -7.66
N ILE A 117 -13.21 7.64 -6.64
CA ILE A 117 -12.10 7.30 -5.77
C ILE A 117 -12.59 6.20 -4.83
N GLY A 118 -11.83 5.11 -4.70
CA GLY A 118 -12.21 3.99 -3.85
C GLY A 118 -12.34 4.38 -2.36
N SER A 119 -13.06 3.57 -1.61
CA SER A 119 -13.33 3.84 -0.19
C SER A 119 -12.06 3.94 0.66
N VAL A 120 -11.07 3.09 0.40
CA VAL A 120 -9.79 3.11 1.12
C VAL A 120 -9.06 4.43 0.86
N THR A 121 -8.92 4.81 -0.41
CA THR A 121 -8.25 6.06 -0.79
C THR A 121 -8.96 7.27 -0.19
N THR A 122 -10.28 7.31 -0.27
CA THR A 122 -11.08 8.40 0.30
C THR A 122 -10.85 8.53 1.80
N LYS A 123 -10.89 7.44 2.53
CA LYS A 123 -10.71 7.46 3.99
C LYS A 123 -9.28 7.86 4.38
N VAL A 124 -8.29 7.39 3.65
CA VAL A 124 -6.89 7.76 3.89
C VAL A 124 -6.69 9.26 3.65
N VAL A 125 -7.17 9.79 2.52
CA VAL A 125 -7.05 11.22 2.21
C VAL A 125 -7.74 12.08 3.28
N ARG A 126 -8.91 11.66 3.71
CA ARG A 126 -9.72 12.44 4.67
C ARG A 126 -9.10 12.46 6.07
N ASN A 127 -8.44 11.40 6.49
CA ASN A 127 -7.99 11.25 7.88
C ASN A 127 -6.48 11.28 8.07
N SER A 128 -5.69 11.37 7.02
CA SER A 128 -4.24 11.33 7.15
C SER A 128 -3.68 12.58 7.83
N GLU A 129 -2.73 12.37 8.74
CA GLU A 129 -1.95 13.44 9.36
C GLU A 129 -0.66 13.75 8.56
N VAL A 130 -0.36 12.96 7.54
CA VAL A 130 0.78 13.19 6.65
C VAL A 130 0.28 13.48 5.23
N ALA A 131 1.15 14.03 4.39
CA ALA A 131 0.80 14.31 2.99
C ALA A 131 0.38 13.03 2.27
N VAL A 132 -0.62 13.12 1.42
CA VAL A 132 -1.10 12.00 0.60
C VAL A 132 -1.06 12.41 -0.86
N ILE A 133 -0.38 11.62 -1.67
CA ILE A 133 -0.37 11.78 -3.11
C ILE A 133 -1.20 10.65 -3.71
N VAL A 134 -2.23 11.02 -4.46
CA VAL A 134 -3.09 10.08 -5.16
C VAL A 134 -2.72 10.10 -6.64
N VAL A 135 -2.14 9.01 -7.10
CA VAL A 135 -1.69 8.87 -8.49
C VAL A 135 -2.88 8.41 -9.34
N PRO A 136 -3.19 9.09 -10.45
CA PRO A 136 -4.24 8.63 -11.34
C PRO A 136 -3.87 7.29 -11.99
N GLU A 137 -4.90 6.56 -12.42
CA GLU A 137 -4.70 5.30 -13.12
C GLU A 137 -3.91 5.47 -14.41
#